data_9dd174f06bf9f593ac6354b89d3510a0
#
_entry.id   9dd174f06bf9f593ac6354b89d3510a0
#
_cell.length_a   1.000
_cell.length_b   1.000
_cell.length_c   1.000
_cell.angle_alpha   90.00
_cell.angle_beta   90.00
_cell.angle_gamma   90.00
#
_symmetry.space_group_name_H-M   'P 1'
#
loop_
_entity.id
_entity.type
_entity.pdbx_description
1 polymer ?
#
loop_
_entity_poly.entity_id
_entity_poly.type
_entity_poly.pdbx_seq_one_letter_code
_entity_poly.pdbx_strand_id
1 'polypeptide(L)'
;ISSNLNFTTAENKVVSINNGDKYIWGAGYGIPYRNIVRFEEGFSPGYFFGYVTDGIFQNQEEVNSHATQNGAVPGDIRFVDVDGDGVINDSDRTQIGDPFPDFTIGWNLNLAYNAFDLSVFTYASVGNDIYRAYERNLNYTNRFASTLARWTGPGSSFDEPRVTFVDSNNNNRASDRYIEDGSYLRIK
;
A
#
# COMPACT_ATOMS: atom_id res chain seq x y z
N ILE A 1 -20.13 -37.54 7.44
CA ILE A 1 -19.33 -36.47 6.79
C ILE A 1 -20.31 -35.34 6.46
N SER A 2 -19.98 -34.13 6.87
CA SER A 2 -20.67 -32.92 6.41
C SER A 2 -19.64 -31.89 5.94
N SER A 3 -19.97 -31.17 4.87
CA SER A 3 -19.15 -30.11 4.31
C SER A 3 -20.03 -28.92 3.96
N ASN A 4 -19.62 -27.74 4.38
CA ASN A 4 -20.31 -26.48 4.09
C ASN A 4 -19.32 -25.45 3.59
N LEU A 5 -19.57 -24.90 2.41
CA LEU A 5 -18.75 -23.87 1.77
C LEU A 5 -19.58 -22.59 1.62
N ASN A 6 -19.04 -21.48 2.11
CA ASN A 6 -19.58 -20.14 1.94
C ASN A 6 -18.61 -19.31 1.12
N PHE A 7 -19.13 -18.62 0.12
CA PHE A 7 -18.40 -17.63 -0.67
C PHE A 7 -19.15 -16.30 -0.60
N THR A 8 -18.45 -15.23 -0.28
CA THR A 8 -19.07 -13.91 -0.11
C THR A 8 -18.23 -12.87 -0.84
N THR A 9 -18.89 -12.05 -1.64
CA THR A 9 -18.33 -10.81 -2.21
C THR A 9 -19.12 -9.64 -1.65
N ALA A 10 -18.46 -8.52 -1.39
CA ALA A 10 -19.11 -7.29 -0.96
C ALA A 10 -18.39 -6.11 -1.61
N GLU A 11 -19.16 -5.23 -2.24
CA GLU A 11 -18.67 -3.96 -2.75
C GLU A 11 -19.27 -2.83 -1.92
N ASN A 12 -18.42 -1.97 -1.39
CA ASN A 12 -18.81 -0.78 -0.66
C ASN A 12 -18.40 0.48 -1.43
N LYS A 13 -19.31 1.44 -1.51
CA LYS A 13 -19.06 2.70 -2.20
C LYS A 13 -19.63 3.88 -1.46
N VAL A 14 -18.84 4.94 -1.30
CA VAL A 14 -19.33 6.21 -0.78
C VAL A 14 -20.25 6.84 -1.81
N VAL A 15 -21.51 7.04 -1.46
CA VAL A 15 -22.54 7.60 -2.36
C VAL A 15 -22.53 9.12 -2.33
N SER A 16 -22.39 9.72 -1.14
CA SER A 16 -22.26 11.16 -1.00
C SER A 16 -21.58 11.53 0.31
N ILE A 17 -20.96 12.71 0.33
CA ILE A 17 -20.35 13.31 1.51
C ILE A 17 -21.13 14.59 1.86
N ASN A 18 -21.61 14.68 3.11
CA ASN A 18 -22.27 15.88 3.60
C ASN A 18 -21.27 17.07 3.66
N ASN A 19 -21.77 18.27 3.37
CA ASN A 19 -21.09 19.57 3.40
C ASN A 19 -20.50 20.06 2.07
N GLY A 20 -20.66 19.35 0.95
CA GLY A 20 -20.13 19.78 -0.35
C GLY A 20 -18.61 19.60 -0.50
N ASP A 21 -17.98 18.93 0.45
CA ASP A 21 -16.59 18.52 0.33
C ASP A 21 -16.47 17.39 -0.69
N LYS A 22 -15.46 17.45 -1.54
CA LYS A 22 -15.19 16.40 -2.52
C LYS A 22 -14.70 15.12 -1.83
N TYR A 23 -13.97 15.26 -0.74
CA TYR A 23 -13.43 14.14 0.04
C TYR A 23 -13.16 14.56 1.50
N ILE A 24 -13.03 13.54 2.35
CA ILE A 24 -12.66 13.69 3.76
C ILE A 24 -11.40 12.85 4.01
N TRP A 25 -10.44 13.41 4.73
CA TRP A 25 -9.28 12.66 5.20
C TRP A 25 -9.63 11.84 6.44
N GLY A 26 -9.26 10.55 6.38
CA GLY A 26 -9.31 9.64 7.52
C GLY A 26 -7.96 9.59 8.27
N ALA A 27 -7.57 8.38 8.65
CA ALA A 27 -6.34 8.14 9.37
C ALA A 27 -5.10 8.51 8.54
N GLY A 28 -4.10 9.01 9.23
CA GLY A 28 -2.76 9.22 8.73
C GLY A 28 -1.74 8.79 9.78
N TYR A 29 -0.45 8.94 9.47
CA TYR A 29 0.63 8.53 10.36
C TYR A 29 1.91 9.33 10.15
N GLY A 30 2.89 9.10 11.03
CA GLY A 30 4.26 9.57 10.87
C GLY A 30 4.53 10.99 11.37
N ILE A 31 5.80 11.40 11.21
CA ILE A 31 6.30 12.73 11.49
C ILE A 31 7.15 13.17 10.30
N PRO A 32 6.77 14.20 9.52
CA PRO A 32 5.48 14.91 9.61
C PRO A 32 4.28 14.00 9.33
N TYR A 33 3.14 14.35 9.91
CA TYR A 33 1.90 13.57 9.73
C TYR A 33 1.47 13.54 8.26
N ARG A 34 1.15 12.35 7.77
CA ARG A 34 0.73 12.11 6.39
C ARG A 34 -0.64 11.45 6.36
N ASN A 35 -1.55 12.07 5.63
CA ASN A 35 -2.86 11.48 5.35
C ASN A 35 -2.71 10.40 4.29
N ILE A 36 -3.18 9.19 4.60
CA ILE A 36 -3.14 8.03 3.72
C ILE A 36 -4.52 7.43 3.46
N VAL A 37 -5.47 7.65 4.35
CA VAL A 37 -6.84 7.15 4.22
C VAL A 37 -7.73 8.28 3.72
N ARG A 38 -8.54 8.00 2.70
CA ARG A 38 -9.43 8.97 2.09
C ARG A 38 -10.83 8.39 1.92
N PHE A 39 -11.83 9.23 2.15
CA PHE A 39 -13.23 8.97 1.84
C PHE A 39 -13.64 9.92 0.74
N GLU A 40 -14.06 9.41 -0.41
CA GLU A 40 -14.44 10.19 -1.59
C GLU A 40 -15.63 9.55 -2.27
N GLU A 41 -16.53 10.37 -2.83
CA GLU A 41 -17.67 9.88 -3.57
C GLU A 41 -17.23 9.02 -4.77
N GLY A 42 -17.85 7.88 -4.91
CA GLY A 42 -17.54 6.94 -5.98
C GLY A 42 -16.46 5.91 -5.65
N PHE A 43 -15.75 6.05 -4.54
CA PHE A 43 -14.69 5.13 -4.10
C PHE A 43 -15.10 4.29 -2.91
N SER A 44 -14.34 3.25 -2.63
CA SER A 44 -14.45 2.44 -1.44
C SER A 44 -14.20 3.28 -0.18
N PRO A 45 -14.96 3.10 0.92
CA PRO A 45 -14.76 3.89 2.13
C PRO A 45 -13.38 3.65 2.74
N GLY A 46 -12.59 4.70 2.87
CA GLY A 46 -11.29 4.61 3.53
C GLY A 46 -10.20 3.94 2.69
N TYR A 47 -10.29 4.04 1.39
CA TYR A 47 -9.24 3.59 0.49
C TYR A 47 -7.91 4.31 0.75
N PHE A 48 -6.80 3.68 0.37
CA PHE A 48 -5.47 4.28 0.50
C PHE A 48 -5.18 5.19 -0.68
N PHE A 49 -4.69 6.41 -0.36
CA PHE A 49 -4.45 7.46 -1.33
C PHE A 49 -3.03 7.99 -1.24
N GLY A 50 -2.30 7.95 -2.34
CA GLY A 50 -0.90 8.32 -2.38
C GLY A 50 -0.32 8.32 -3.78
N TYR A 51 1.01 8.32 -3.86
CA TYR A 51 1.75 8.27 -5.10
C TYR A 51 1.93 6.82 -5.56
N VAL A 52 2.00 6.64 -6.87
CA VAL A 52 2.44 5.38 -7.49
C VAL A 52 3.95 5.47 -7.72
N THR A 53 4.67 4.38 -7.45
CA THR A 53 6.13 4.29 -7.64
C THR A 53 6.46 3.46 -8.87
N ASP A 54 7.56 3.81 -9.54
CA ASP A 54 8.10 3.09 -10.70
C ASP A 54 9.59 2.79 -10.49
N GLY A 55 9.92 2.21 -9.33
CA GLY A 55 11.28 1.81 -8.96
C GLY A 55 12.15 2.97 -8.48
N ILE A 56 13.46 2.88 -8.75
CA ILE A 56 14.49 3.77 -8.25
C ILE A 56 15.35 4.28 -9.41
N PHE A 57 15.62 5.58 -9.43
CA PHE A 57 16.54 6.17 -10.40
C PHE A 57 17.93 5.54 -10.28
N GLN A 58 18.41 4.91 -11.35
CA GLN A 58 19.72 4.25 -11.35
C GLN A 58 20.87 5.19 -11.71
N ASN A 59 20.60 6.24 -12.47
CA ASN A 59 21.60 7.20 -12.94
C ASN A 59 20.97 8.59 -13.19
N GLN A 60 21.83 9.57 -13.49
CA GLN A 60 21.41 10.95 -13.70
C GLN A 60 20.64 11.15 -15.01
N GLU A 61 20.86 10.30 -16.01
CA GLU A 61 20.13 10.37 -17.28
C GLU A 61 18.67 10.01 -17.09
N GLU A 62 18.37 9.00 -16.27
CA GLU A 62 16.99 8.66 -15.88
C GLU A 62 16.31 9.80 -15.16
N VAL A 63 16.99 10.47 -14.21
CA VAL A 63 16.43 11.64 -13.52
C VAL A 63 16.12 12.78 -14.51
N ASN A 64 17.03 13.04 -15.45
CA ASN A 64 16.89 14.14 -16.41
C ASN A 64 15.81 13.89 -17.47
N SER A 65 15.53 12.64 -17.79
CA SER A 65 14.53 12.23 -18.79
C SER A 65 13.13 12.00 -18.22
N HIS A 66 13.02 11.97 -16.89
CA HIS A 66 11.75 11.79 -16.19
C HIS A 66 10.97 13.11 -16.08
N ALA A 67 9.67 13.03 -15.74
CA ALA A 67 8.90 14.18 -15.28
C ALA A 67 9.64 14.91 -14.15
N THR A 68 9.54 16.22 -14.08
CA THR A 68 10.28 17.03 -13.11
C THR A 68 9.91 16.62 -11.68
N GLN A 69 10.80 15.90 -11.03
CA GLN A 69 10.65 15.45 -9.65
C GLN A 69 11.64 16.22 -8.78
N ASN A 70 11.11 17.19 -8.04
CA ASN A 70 11.94 18.16 -7.32
C ASN A 70 12.84 17.49 -6.26
N GLY A 71 14.12 17.76 -6.35
CA GLY A 71 15.14 17.23 -5.44
C GLY A 71 15.58 15.79 -5.70
N ALA A 72 15.08 15.16 -6.76
CA ALA A 72 15.47 13.79 -7.13
C ALA A 72 16.93 13.70 -7.59
N VAL A 73 17.59 12.65 -7.17
CA VAL A 73 18.93 12.25 -7.62
C VAL A 73 18.99 10.72 -7.74
N PRO A 74 20.04 10.16 -8.37
CA PRO A 74 20.20 8.71 -8.43
C PRO A 74 20.12 8.05 -7.05
N GLY A 75 19.38 6.94 -6.98
CA GLY A 75 19.07 6.21 -5.74
C GLY A 75 17.79 6.65 -5.05
N ASP A 76 17.11 7.68 -5.52
CA ASP A 76 15.80 8.09 -5.01
C ASP A 76 14.67 7.34 -5.72
N ILE A 77 13.51 7.24 -5.04
CA ILE A 77 12.30 6.66 -5.61
C ILE A 77 11.82 7.51 -6.78
N ARG A 78 11.47 6.85 -7.87
CA ARG A 78 10.83 7.43 -9.04
C ARG A 78 9.31 7.33 -8.87
N PHE A 79 8.62 8.46 -8.88
CA PHE A 79 7.16 8.53 -8.80
C PHE A 79 6.56 8.71 -10.19
N VAL A 80 5.39 8.11 -10.41
CA VAL A 80 4.69 8.18 -11.69
C VAL A 80 3.98 9.51 -11.83
N ASP A 81 4.13 10.16 -12.98
CA ASP A 81 3.36 11.31 -13.44
C ASP A 81 2.00 10.78 -13.93
N VAL A 82 0.98 10.87 -13.07
CA VAL A 82 -0.33 10.26 -13.30
C VAL A 82 -1.21 11.12 -14.19
N ASP A 83 -1.12 12.44 -14.08
CA ASP A 83 -1.90 13.39 -14.89
C ASP A 83 -1.19 13.80 -16.19
N GLY A 84 0.09 13.47 -16.35
CA GLY A 84 0.88 13.70 -17.57
C GLY A 84 1.29 15.15 -17.78
N ASP A 85 1.34 15.95 -16.72
CA ASP A 85 1.70 17.37 -16.81
C ASP A 85 3.23 17.62 -16.87
N GLY A 86 4.03 16.57 -16.68
CA GLY A 86 5.49 16.60 -16.68
C GLY A 86 6.12 17.02 -15.36
N VAL A 87 5.36 17.11 -14.28
CA VAL A 87 5.83 17.53 -12.95
C VAL A 87 5.22 16.68 -11.84
N ILE A 88 6.04 16.01 -11.04
CA ILE A 88 5.57 15.22 -9.90
C ILE A 88 5.12 16.13 -8.75
N ASN A 89 3.82 16.16 -8.51
CA ASN A 89 3.17 17.02 -7.51
C ASN A 89 1.94 16.32 -6.86
N ASP A 90 1.15 17.04 -6.07
CA ASP A 90 -0.01 16.46 -5.37
C ASP A 90 -1.13 15.97 -6.30
N SER A 91 -1.16 16.40 -7.56
CA SER A 91 -2.14 15.95 -8.57
C SER A 91 -1.86 14.51 -9.05
N ASP A 92 -0.62 14.02 -8.89
CA ASP A 92 -0.23 12.64 -9.22
C ASP A 92 -0.63 11.60 -8.18
N ARG A 93 -1.30 12.05 -7.12
CA ARG A 93 -1.79 11.13 -6.10
C ARG A 93 -3.10 10.50 -6.56
N THR A 94 -3.20 9.19 -6.36
CA THR A 94 -4.37 8.40 -6.75
C THR A 94 -4.69 7.34 -5.71
N GLN A 95 -5.72 6.52 -5.96
CA GLN A 95 -5.96 5.32 -5.17
C GLN A 95 -4.78 4.36 -5.36
N ILE A 96 -4.17 3.94 -4.27
CA ILE A 96 -3.03 3.02 -4.25
C ILE A 96 -3.33 1.68 -3.57
N GLY A 97 -4.51 1.54 -2.97
CA GLY A 97 -4.95 0.29 -2.36
C GLY A 97 -6.33 0.40 -1.73
N ASP A 98 -6.92 -0.76 -1.40
CA ASP A 98 -8.24 -0.88 -0.79
C ASP A 98 -8.18 -1.82 0.43
N PRO A 99 -8.66 -1.40 1.62
CA PRO A 99 -8.68 -2.25 2.81
C PRO A 99 -9.76 -3.34 2.78
N PHE A 100 -10.70 -3.28 1.83
CA PHE A 100 -11.77 -4.28 1.72
C PHE A 100 -11.37 -5.44 0.82
N PRO A 101 -11.72 -6.68 1.21
CA PRO A 101 -11.42 -7.84 0.37
C PRO A 101 -12.37 -7.90 -0.85
N ASP A 102 -11.87 -8.40 -1.96
CA ASP A 102 -12.67 -8.73 -3.14
C ASP A 102 -13.66 -9.84 -2.83
N PHE A 103 -13.21 -10.84 -2.05
CA PHE A 103 -14.07 -11.93 -1.58
C PHE A 103 -13.53 -12.60 -0.31
N THR A 104 -14.44 -13.29 0.36
CA THR A 104 -14.11 -14.17 1.48
C THR A 104 -14.66 -15.57 1.26
N ILE A 105 -13.91 -16.58 1.74
CA ILE A 105 -14.30 -17.99 1.68
C ILE A 105 -14.31 -18.57 3.10
N GLY A 106 -15.41 -19.22 3.46
CA GLY A 106 -15.50 -20.01 4.67
C GLY A 106 -15.80 -21.47 4.32
N TRP A 107 -15.00 -22.41 4.80
CA TRP A 107 -15.24 -23.83 4.60
C TRP A 107 -15.19 -24.60 5.92
N ASN A 108 -16.29 -25.34 6.21
CA ASN A 108 -16.42 -26.22 7.33
C ASN A 108 -16.48 -27.66 6.85
N LEU A 109 -15.61 -28.51 7.38
CA LEU A 109 -15.60 -29.96 7.17
C LEU A 109 -15.72 -30.65 8.52
N ASN A 110 -16.73 -31.52 8.66
CA ASN A 110 -16.89 -32.38 9.82
C ASN A 110 -16.86 -33.84 9.37
N LEU A 111 -16.01 -34.60 10.00
CA LEU A 111 -15.84 -36.04 9.78
C LEU A 111 -16.09 -36.75 11.12
N ALA A 112 -16.99 -37.74 11.11
CA ALA A 112 -17.20 -38.63 12.24
C ALA A 112 -16.98 -40.07 11.78
N TYR A 113 -16.14 -40.81 12.48
CA TYR A 113 -15.87 -42.21 12.22
C TYR A 113 -15.64 -42.96 13.53
N ASN A 114 -16.56 -43.88 13.87
CA ASN A 114 -16.58 -44.59 15.14
C ASN A 114 -16.55 -43.63 16.35
N ALA A 115 -15.48 -43.69 17.14
CA ALA A 115 -15.24 -42.82 18.32
C ALA A 115 -14.38 -41.58 18.01
N PHE A 116 -14.10 -41.28 16.72
CA PHE A 116 -13.29 -40.16 16.30
C PHE A 116 -14.15 -39.13 15.58
N ASP A 117 -14.05 -37.88 16.03
CA ASP A 117 -14.63 -36.72 15.38
C ASP A 117 -13.51 -35.75 14.99
N LEU A 118 -13.54 -35.27 13.75
CA LEU A 118 -12.65 -34.23 13.23
C LEU A 118 -13.47 -33.09 12.66
N SER A 119 -13.26 -31.89 13.18
CA SER A 119 -13.84 -30.67 12.61
C SER A 119 -12.72 -29.76 12.13
N VAL A 120 -12.79 -29.34 10.88
CA VAL A 120 -11.84 -28.39 10.27
C VAL A 120 -12.63 -27.17 9.82
N PHE A 121 -12.24 -26.00 10.30
CA PHE A 121 -12.75 -24.73 9.82
C PHE A 121 -11.66 -23.96 9.08
N THR A 122 -11.96 -23.54 7.86
CA THR A 122 -11.04 -22.75 7.03
C THR A 122 -11.71 -21.44 6.67
N TYR A 123 -10.96 -20.36 6.77
CA TYR A 123 -11.42 -19.03 6.36
C TYR A 123 -10.31 -18.34 5.58
N ALA A 124 -10.68 -17.77 4.42
CA ALA A 124 -9.80 -16.94 3.61
C ALA A 124 -10.42 -15.56 3.38
N SER A 125 -9.59 -14.53 3.40
CA SER A 125 -9.87 -13.19 2.93
C SER A 125 -8.88 -12.87 1.82
N VAL A 126 -9.33 -12.38 0.69
CA VAL A 126 -8.50 -12.20 -0.50
C VAL A 126 -8.76 -10.83 -1.11
N GLY A 127 -7.68 -10.13 -1.50
CA GLY A 127 -7.71 -8.86 -2.23
C GLY A 127 -7.76 -7.62 -1.33
N ASN A 128 -7.71 -7.76 -0.02
CA ASN A 128 -7.59 -6.60 0.86
C ASN A 128 -6.14 -6.17 1.02
N ASP A 129 -5.91 -4.85 0.97
CA ASP A 129 -4.61 -4.25 1.18
C ASP A 129 -4.39 -3.80 2.62
N ILE A 130 -3.13 -3.79 3.04
CA ILE A 130 -2.69 -3.25 4.33
C ILE A 130 -1.63 -2.18 4.08
N TYR A 131 -1.80 -1.00 4.71
CA TYR A 131 -0.78 0.03 4.69
C TYR A 131 0.24 -0.19 5.81
N ARG A 132 1.52 -0.31 5.46
CA ARG A 132 2.66 -0.53 6.37
C ARG A 132 3.03 0.76 7.11
N ALA A 133 2.22 1.17 8.08
CA ALA A 133 2.36 2.43 8.82
C ALA A 133 3.39 2.39 9.96
N TYR A 134 4.02 1.25 10.23
CA TYR A 134 4.97 1.08 11.32
C TYR A 134 6.39 1.58 10.99
N GLU A 135 6.70 1.83 9.73
CA GLU A 135 7.98 2.44 9.34
C GLU A 135 8.02 3.91 9.75
N ARG A 136 9.00 4.23 10.59
CA ARG A 136 9.23 5.60 11.04
C ARG A 136 10.30 6.28 10.20
N ASN A 137 10.02 7.50 9.77
CA ASN A 137 10.93 8.31 8.96
C ASN A 137 11.78 9.25 9.80
N LEU A 138 12.33 8.76 10.88
CA LEU A 138 13.21 9.56 11.73
C LEU A 138 14.67 9.19 11.46
N ASN A 139 15.49 10.17 11.14
CA ASN A 139 16.90 10.00 10.76
C ASN A 139 17.76 9.37 11.86
N TYR A 140 17.28 9.42 13.10
CA TYR A 140 17.97 8.95 14.31
C TYR A 140 17.39 7.68 14.91
N THR A 141 16.46 7.00 14.22
CA THR A 141 15.89 5.73 14.69
C THR A 141 16.57 4.54 14.03
N ASN A 142 16.48 3.38 14.71
CA ASN A 142 16.85 2.11 14.09
C ASN A 142 15.98 1.86 12.86
N ARG A 143 16.60 1.31 11.82
CA ARG A 143 15.94 0.91 10.58
C ARG A 143 15.65 -0.58 10.59
N PHE A 144 14.72 -0.99 9.73
CA PHE A 144 14.47 -2.40 9.45
C PHE A 144 15.63 -3.03 8.68
N ALA A 145 15.77 -4.34 8.78
CA ALA A 145 16.81 -5.09 8.08
C ALA A 145 16.71 -4.94 6.54
N SER A 146 15.51 -4.68 5.99
CA SER A 146 15.31 -4.37 4.57
C SER A 146 16.19 -3.22 4.08
N THR A 147 16.45 -2.22 4.93
CA THR A 147 17.33 -1.09 4.60
C THR A 147 18.79 -1.51 4.28
N LEU A 148 19.20 -2.71 4.63
CA LEU A 148 20.51 -3.24 4.25
C LEU A 148 20.60 -3.50 2.75
N ALA A 149 19.46 -3.75 2.08
CA ALA A 149 19.35 -3.91 0.64
C ALA A 149 19.21 -2.58 -0.12
N ARG A 150 19.49 -1.44 0.53
CA ARG A 150 19.36 -0.10 -0.04
C ARG A 150 20.24 0.11 -1.28
N TRP A 151 19.81 1.03 -2.11
CA TRP A 151 20.62 1.47 -3.24
C TRP A 151 21.95 2.11 -2.77
N THR A 152 23.07 1.62 -3.29
CA THR A 152 24.44 2.10 -3.04
C THR A 152 25.19 2.45 -4.31
N GLY A 153 24.54 2.30 -5.46
CA GLY A 153 25.06 2.58 -6.80
C GLY A 153 24.19 1.87 -7.86
N PRO A 154 24.38 2.17 -9.15
CA PRO A 154 23.60 1.59 -10.23
C PRO A 154 23.52 0.05 -10.16
N GLY A 155 22.30 -0.50 -10.22
CA GLY A 155 22.04 -1.94 -10.19
C GLY A 155 22.11 -2.60 -8.81
N SER A 156 22.38 -1.86 -7.73
CA SER A 156 22.48 -2.44 -6.39
C SER A 156 21.12 -2.65 -5.71
N SER A 157 20.12 -1.87 -6.06
CA SER A 157 18.72 -2.02 -5.61
C SER A 157 17.77 -1.37 -6.60
N PHE A 158 16.56 -1.96 -6.73
CA PHE A 158 15.45 -1.43 -7.53
C PHE A 158 14.24 -1.06 -6.67
N ASP A 159 14.23 -1.50 -5.39
CA ASP A 159 13.09 -1.34 -4.48
C ASP A 159 13.44 -0.48 -3.26
N GLU A 160 14.64 -0.64 -2.67
CA GLU A 160 15.06 0.09 -1.48
C GLU A 160 15.91 1.31 -1.86
N PRO A 161 15.43 2.54 -1.60
CA PRO A 161 16.14 3.76 -1.98
C PRO A 161 17.43 3.95 -1.19
N ARG A 162 18.24 4.88 -1.65
CA ARG A 162 19.43 5.31 -0.91
C ARG A 162 19.06 5.85 0.47
N VAL A 163 19.94 5.69 1.43
CA VAL A 163 19.82 6.30 2.76
C VAL A 163 20.49 7.68 2.75
N THR A 164 19.75 8.70 3.16
CA THR A 164 20.23 10.08 3.23
C THR A 164 19.72 10.77 4.49
N PHE A 165 20.47 11.74 4.99
CA PHE A 165 20.04 12.61 6.08
C PHE A 165 19.13 13.75 5.60
N VAL A 166 19.30 14.15 4.33
CA VAL A 166 18.48 15.19 3.69
C VAL A 166 17.71 14.52 2.56
N ASP A 167 16.45 14.23 2.80
CA ASP A 167 15.54 13.61 1.84
C ASP A 167 14.83 14.68 0.99
N SER A 168 15.59 15.32 0.09
CA SER A 168 15.06 16.38 -0.77
C SER A 168 13.99 15.87 -1.74
N ASN A 169 14.09 14.60 -2.17
CA ASN A 169 13.11 13.93 -2.99
C ASN A 169 11.82 13.58 -2.20
N ASN A 170 11.92 13.55 -0.88
CA ASN A 170 10.86 13.07 -0.01
C ASN A 170 10.45 11.61 -0.35
N ASN A 171 11.42 10.69 -0.36
CA ASN A 171 11.23 9.25 -0.60
C ASN A 171 10.20 8.60 0.34
N ASN A 172 9.89 9.29 1.41
CA ASN A 172 8.96 8.86 2.45
C ASN A 172 7.51 9.30 2.19
N ARG A 173 7.15 9.76 0.99
CA ARG A 173 5.76 10.12 0.66
C ARG A 173 4.85 8.92 0.85
N ALA A 174 3.58 9.20 1.18
CA ALA A 174 2.54 8.18 1.14
C ALA A 174 2.44 7.63 -0.29
N SER A 175 2.78 6.37 -0.47
CA SER A 175 2.88 5.72 -1.78
C SER A 175 2.55 4.23 -1.70
N ASP A 176 2.35 3.61 -2.84
CA ASP A 176 2.11 2.17 -3.00
C ASP A 176 3.25 1.30 -2.47
N ARG A 177 4.47 1.85 -2.34
CA ARG A 177 5.59 1.20 -1.67
C ARG A 177 5.25 0.65 -0.28
N TYR A 178 4.30 1.26 0.40
CA TYR A 178 3.86 0.87 1.75
C TYR A 178 2.59 0.02 1.74
N ILE A 179 2.09 -0.33 0.58
CA ILE A 179 0.96 -1.24 0.43
C ILE A 179 1.46 -2.67 0.43
N GLU A 180 0.84 -3.52 1.22
CA GLU A 180 1.10 -4.95 1.28
C GLU A 180 -0.21 -5.71 1.07
N ASP A 181 -0.14 -6.84 0.38
CA ASP A 181 -1.27 -7.76 0.25
C ASP A 181 -1.63 -8.31 1.64
N GLY A 182 -2.82 -7.96 2.08
CA GLY A 182 -3.40 -8.41 3.35
C GLY A 182 -4.18 -9.72 3.24
N SER A 183 -4.15 -10.39 2.11
CA SER A 183 -4.83 -11.66 1.91
C SER A 183 -4.29 -12.73 2.86
N TYR A 184 -5.19 -13.54 3.41
CA TYR A 184 -4.78 -14.62 4.30
C TYR A 184 -5.69 -15.83 4.24
N LEU A 185 -5.13 -16.98 4.60
CA LEU A 185 -5.83 -18.23 4.85
C LEU A 185 -5.62 -18.65 6.31
N ARG A 186 -6.70 -18.93 7.02
CA ARG A 186 -6.68 -19.44 8.39
C ARG A 186 -7.35 -20.80 8.46
N ILE A 187 -6.68 -21.77 9.10
CA ILE A 187 -7.18 -23.11 9.39
C ILE A 187 -7.26 -23.25 10.92
N LYS A 188 -8.38 -23.77 11.39
CA LYS A 188 -8.66 -24.07 12.81
C LYS A 188 -9.21 -25.49 12.97
#